data_c8cf9c1d1b479e99d5e1f5e9af866871
#
_entry.id   c8cf9c1d1b479e99d5e1f5e9af866871
#
_cell.length_a   1.000
_cell.length_b   1.000
_cell.length_c   1.000
_cell.angle_alpha   90.00
_cell.angle_beta   90.00
_cell.angle_gamma   90.00
#
_symmetry.space_group_name_H-M   'P 1'
#
loop_
_entity.id
_entity.type
_entity.pdbx_description
1 polymer ?
#
loop_
_entity_poly.entity_id
_entity_poly.type
_entity_poly.pdbx_seq_one_letter_code
_entity_poly.pdbx_strand_id
1 'polypeptide(L)'
;YAFPETPSAQLLFYRKDLFENTVLQRLYKEQYKEELAPPQDFEHFNRIARFFTRRFNGHSPTTYGTTLTLGNSGVAATEYLTRYFSHSHDLFDANGNLLLNTDIAIQSMKELIEAKDYSPKRYNSWWRESAREFAAGDTAMSIIFSNYASEMMDSDSVIINKIGYTYLPGQNSLLGGGCIGVSK
;
A
#
# COMPACT_ATOMS: atom_id res chain seq x y z
N TYR A 1 -25.77 -6.57 -18.29
CA TYR A 1 -24.42 -6.98 -18.70
C TYR A 1 -23.57 -5.74 -18.95
N ALA A 2 -22.27 -5.80 -18.60
CA ALA A 2 -21.33 -4.72 -18.86
C ALA A 2 -19.99 -5.30 -19.33
N PHE A 3 -19.25 -4.52 -20.10
CA PHE A 3 -17.90 -4.87 -20.54
C PHE A 3 -16.88 -4.16 -19.64
N PRO A 4 -15.82 -4.86 -19.18
CA PRO A 4 -14.74 -4.20 -18.45
C PRO A 4 -14.01 -3.22 -19.39
N GLU A 5 -13.79 -1.99 -18.92
CA GLU A 5 -13.12 -0.94 -19.68
C GLU A 5 -11.67 -0.76 -19.23
N THR A 6 -11.48 -0.62 -17.93
CA THR A 6 -10.15 -0.36 -17.34
C THR A 6 -9.84 -1.34 -16.22
N PRO A 7 -9.60 -2.64 -16.53
CA PRO A 7 -9.28 -3.61 -15.51
C PRO A 7 -7.97 -3.21 -14.80
N SER A 8 -7.99 -3.19 -13.48
CA SER A 8 -6.83 -2.89 -12.66
C SER A 8 -6.85 -3.70 -11.38
N ALA A 9 -5.67 -3.96 -10.84
CA ALA A 9 -5.50 -4.58 -9.53
C ALA A 9 -4.66 -3.68 -8.63
N GLN A 10 -4.89 -3.72 -7.34
CA GLN A 10 -3.96 -3.10 -6.41
C GLN A 10 -2.63 -3.85 -6.42
N LEU A 11 -1.54 -3.09 -6.44
CA LEU A 11 -0.16 -3.56 -6.35
C LEU A 11 0.57 -2.78 -5.26
N LEU A 12 1.59 -3.40 -4.70
CA LEU A 12 2.58 -2.71 -3.90
C LEU A 12 3.66 -2.15 -4.83
N PHE A 13 3.78 -0.84 -4.88
CA PHE A 13 4.91 -0.15 -5.49
C PHE A 13 5.91 0.24 -4.40
N TYR A 14 7.20 0.12 -4.70
CA TYR A 14 8.26 0.41 -3.75
C TYR A 14 9.48 1.04 -4.45
N ARG A 15 10.29 1.73 -3.70
CA ARG A 15 11.54 2.33 -4.15
C ARG A 15 12.61 1.25 -4.27
N LYS A 16 12.71 0.66 -5.46
CA LYS A 16 13.68 -0.40 -5.77
C LYS A 16 15.12 0.01 -5.42
N ASP A 17 15.49 1.25 -5.74
CA ASP A 17 16.80 1.80 -5.42
C ASP A 17 17.11 1.83 -3.91
N LEU A 18 16.11 1.99 -3.06
CA LEU A 18 16.28 1.96 -1.60
C LEU A 18 16.34 0.52 -1.07
N PHE A 19 15.53 -0.37 -1.61
CA PHE A 19 15.53 -1.78 -1.21
C PHE A 19 16.82 -2.51 -1.65
N GLU A 20 17.41 -2.10 -2.77
CA GLU A 20 18.68 -2.65 -3.30
C GLU A 20 19.93 -1.94 -2.73
N ASN A 21 19.76 -0.90 -1.91
CA ASN A 21 20.87 -0.18 -1.31
C ASN A 21 21.53 -1.02 -0.21
N THR A 22 22.78 -1.40 -0.41
CA THR A 22 23.52 -2.30 0.49
C THR A 22 23.70 -1.76 1.91
N VAL A 23 23.76 -0.44 2.07
CA VAL A 23 23.85 0.20 3.40
C VAL A 23 22.52 0.06 4.14
N LEU A 24 21.40 0.33 3.46
CA LEU A 24 20.06 0.20 4.05
C LEU A 24 19.73 -1.26 4.35
N GLN A 25 20.10 -2.20 3.47
CA GLN A 25 19.94 -3.64 3.71
C GLN A 25 20.68 -4.07 4.98
N ARG A 26 21.94 -3.62 5.15
CA ARG A 26 22.72 -3.93 6.34
C ARG A 26 22.07 -3.34 7.61
N LEU A 27 21.67 -2.07 7.59
CA LEU A 27 21.03 -1.42 8.72
C LEU A 27 19.70 -2.09 9.11
N TYR A 28 18.90 -2.45 8.11
CA TYR A 28 17.66 -3.17 8.33
C TYR A 28 17.91 -4.54 8.98
N LYS A 29 18.85 -5.31 8.43
CA LYS A 29 19.25 -6.61 8.96
C LYS A 29 19.83 -6.54 10.38
N GLU A 30 20.62 -5.53 10.67
CA GLU A 30 21.16 -5.29 12.03
C GLU A 30 20.04 -5.01 13.03
N GLN A 31 19.01 -4.24 12.61
CA GLN A 31 17.90 -3.83 13.48
C GLN A 31 16.84 -4.93 13.68
N TYR A 32 16.46 -5.61 12.60
CA TYR A 32 15.30 -6.54 12.59
C TYR A 32 15.69 -8.01 12.48
N LYS A 33 16.96 -8.34 12.22
CA LYS A 33 17.50 -9.70 12.02
C LYS A 33 16.91 -10.43 10.82
N GLU A 34 16.40 -9.69 9.83
CA GLU A 34 15.83 -10.19 8.58
C GLU A 34 16.33 -9.37 7.38
N GLU A 35 16.16 -9.88 6.17
CA GLU A 35 16.56 -9.20 4.94
C GLU A 35 15.55 -8.11 4.56
N LEU A 36 16.04 -6.97 4.05
CA LEU A 36 15.19 -5.94 3.47
C LEU A 36 14.70 -6.41 2.08
N ALA A 37 13.47 -6.87 2.03
CA ALA A 37 12.81 -7.35 0.82
C ALA A 37 11.34 -6.87 0.80
N PRO A 38 10.66 -6.89 -0.36
CA PRO A 38 9.25 -6.55 -0.41
C PRO A 38 8.42 -7.38 0.58
N PRO A 39 7.52 -6.74 1.35
CA PRO A 39 6.83 -7.38 2.46
C PRO A 39 5.87 -8.50 2.01
N GLN A 40 5.81 -9.59 2.79
CA GLN A 40 4.94 -10.73 2.55
C GLN A 40 3.59 -10.62 3.26
N ASP A 41 3.53 -9.88 4.35
CA ASP A 41 2.34 -9.61 5.15
C ASP A 41 2.32 -8.15 5.64
N PHE A 42 1.22 -7.69 6.25
CA PHE A 42 1.08 -6.31 6.71
C PHE A 42 1.86 -5.98 7.99
N GLU A 43 2.23 -6.96 8.79
CA GLU A 43 3.15 -6.74 9.91
C GLU A 43 4.54 -6.39 9.37
N HIS A 44 5.03 -7.17 8.39
CA HIS A 44 6.30 -6.90 7.69
C HIS A 44 6.24 -5.56 6.93
N PHE A 45 5.10 -5.26 6.27
CA PHE A 45 4.90 -3.97 5.62
C PHE A 45 5.05 -2.80 6.60
N ASN A 46 4.41 -2.87 7.76
CA ASN A 46 4.48 -1.83 8.78
C ASN A 46 5.91 -1.70 9.34
N ARG A 47 6.61 -2.81 9.54
CA ARG A 47 8.01 -2.83 10.00
C ARG A 47 8.94 -2.13 9.00
N ILE A 48 8.79 -2.40 7.71
CA ILE A 48 9.54 -1.71 6.64
C ILE A 48 9.13 -0.23 6.56
N ALA A 49 7.83 0.07 6.63
CA ALA A 49 7.35 1.44 6.62
C ALA A 49 7.92 2.25 7.79
N ARG A 50 8.00 1.65 8.99
CA ARG A 50 8.66 2.24 10.15
C ARG A 50 10.15 2.52 9.89
N PHE A 51 10.86 1.55 9.32
CA PHE A 51 12.28 1.70 8.98
C PHE A 51 12.53 2.86 7.99
N PHE A 52 11.65 3.04 7.03
CA PHE A 52 11.72 4.12 6.05
C PHE A 52 11.03 5.42 6.51
N THR A 53 10.60 5.51 7.75
CA THR A 53 10.06 6.77 8.31
C THR A 53 11.13 7.47 9.13
N ARG A 54 11.58 8.65 8.67
CA ARG A 54 12.69 9.41 9.28
C ARG A 54 12.50 9.69 10.77
N ARG A 55 11.27 9.89 11.21
CA ARG A 55 10.94 10.10 12.63
C ARG A 55 11.38 8.92 13.51
N PHE A 56 11.38 7.69 12.99
CA PHE A 56 11.72 6.48 13.74
C PHE A 56 13.11 5.93 13.40
N ASN A 57 13.66 6.35 12.25
CA ASN A 57 15.01 5.98 11.81
C ASN A 57 15.68 7.18 11.16
N GLY A 58 16.59 7.84 11.87
CA GLY A 58 17.32 9.01 11.38
C GLY A 58 18.18 8.75 10.13
N HIS A 59 18.46 7.49 9.80
CA HIS A 59 19.18 7.09 8.58
C HIS A 59 18.24 6.91 7.38
N SER A 60 16.93 7.02 7.56
CA SER A 60 15.98 6.89 6.45
C SER A 60 16.18 7.99 5.41
N PRO A 61 16.31 7.63 4.13
CA PRO A 61 16.36 8.60 3.04
C PRO A 61 15.00 9.24 2.74
N THR A 62 13.90 8.62 3.19
CA THR A 62 12.53 9.12 2.99
C THR A 62 11.96 9.72 4.28
N THR A 63 11.06 10.68 4.14
CA THR A 63 10.36 11.28 5.28
C THR A 63 9.34 10.29 5.86
N TYR A 64 8.68 9.54 4.98
CA TYR A 64 7.65 8.57 5.33
C TYR A 64 7.91 7.21 4.70
N GLY A 65 7.42 6.16 5.33
CA GLY A 65 7.55 4.79 4.85
C GLY A 65 6.52 4.42 3.80
N THR A 66 5.33 5.00 3.85
CA THR A 66 4.23 4.69 2.92
C THR A 66 3.30 5.88 2.70
N THR A 67 2.54 5.85 1.62
CA THR A 67 1.34 6.68 1.44
C THR A 67 0.12 5.95 2.01
N LEU A 68 -0.94 6.70 2.35
CA LEU A 68 -2.27 6.16 2.68
C LEU A 68 -3.36 7.00 2.02
N THR A 69 -4.41 6.33 1.54
CA THR A 69 -5.56 6.96 0.87
C THR A 69 -6.77 6.97 1.80
N LEU A 70 -6.75 7.81 2.83
CA LEU A 70 -7.75 7.87 3.89
C LEU A 70 -8.62 9.14 3.87
N GLY A 71 -8.42 10.04 2.90
CA GLY A 71 -9.12 11.33 2.82
C GLY A 71 -10.57 11.25 2.35
N ASN A 72 -11.00 10.11 1.81
CA ASN A 72 -12.37 9.85 1.39
C ASN A 72 -12.85 8.51 2.00
N SER A 73 -14.03 8.47 2.61
CA SER A 73 -14.53 7.31 3.32
C SER A 73 -14.69 6.05 2.44
N GLY A 74 -15.16 6.21 1.20
CA GLY A 74 -15.30 5.09 0.27
C GLY A 74 -13.95 4.51 -0.15
N VAL A 75 -12.94 5.36 -0.32
CA VAL A 75 -11.58 4.95 -0.66
C VAL A 75 -10.84 4.40 0.56
N ALA A 76 -11.03 5.00 1.73
CA ALA A 76 -10.45 4.53 2.99
C ALA A 76 -10.86 3.09 3.34
N ALA A 77 -12.08 2.68 2.94
CA ALA A 77 -12.53 1.31 3.10
C ALA A 77 -11.62 0.31 2.37
N THR A 78 -11.03 0.68 1.22
CA THR A 78 -10.12 -0.19 0.49
C THR A 78 -8.80 -0.42 1.23
N GLU A 79 -8.30 0.57 1.96
CA GLU A 79 -7.11 0.43 2.81
C GLU A 79 -7.33 -0.60 3.93
N TYR A 80 -8.54 -0.61 4.51
CA TYR A 80 -8.93 -1.61 5.49
C TYR A 80 -9.13 -2.98 4.85
N LEU A 81 -9.93 -3.06 3.77
CA LEU A 81 -10.26 -4.32 3.11
C LEU A 81 -9.03 -5.04 2.56
N THR A 82 -8.05 -4.30 2.07
CA THR A 82 -6.78 -4.86 1.61
C THR A 82 -6.06 -5.62 2.74
N ARG A 83 -6.08 -5.06 3.96
CA ARG A 83 -5.52 -5.71 5.15
C ARG A 83 -6.39 -6.88 5.62
N TYR A 84 -7.70 -6.69 5.64
CA TYR A 84 -8.63 -7.74 6.03
C TYR A 84 -8.49 -8.98 5.15
N PHE A 85 -8.48 -8.81 3.83
CA PHE A 85 -8.35 -9.91 2.87
C PHE A 85 -6.94 -10.53 2.83
N SER A 86 -5.94 -9.92 3.43
CA SER A 86 -4.66 -10.60 3.65
C SER A 86 -4.73 -11.72 4.71
N HIS A 87 -5.74 -11.66 5.58
CA HIS A 87 -5.95 -12.62 6.68
C HIS A 87 -7.17 -13.52 6.46
N SER A 88 -8.13 -13.12 5.63
CA SER A 88 -9.39 -13.86 5.39
C SER A 88 -9.85 -13.72 3.95
N HIS A 89 -10.58 -14.73 3.47
CA HIS A 89 -11.22 -14.67 2.15
C HIS A 89 -12.70 -14.27 2.22
N ASP A 90 -13.31 -14.32 3.41
CA ASP A 90 -14.73 -14.12 3.60
C ASP A 90 -15.00 -12.87 4.45
N LEU A 91 -15.83 -11.97 3.93
CA LEU A 91 -16.33 -10.80 4.66
C LEU A 91 -17.66 -11.08 5.36
N PHE A 92 -18.36 -12.13 4.96
CA PHE A 92 -19.64 -12.55 5.49
C PHE A 92 -19.60 -14.02 5.93
N ASP A 93 -20.34 -14.36 6.98
CA ASP A 93 -20.57 -15.75 7.36
C ASP A 93 -21.58 -16.46 6.44
N ALA A 94 -21.80 -17.75 6.66
CA ALA A 94 -22.76 -18.55 5.90
C ALA A 94 -24.22 -18.05 6.01
N ASN A 95 -24.53 -17.23 7.00
CA ASN A 95 -25.84 -16.63 7.22
C ASN A 95 -25.96 -15.20 6.64
N GLY A 96 -24.88 -14.69 6.03
CA GLY A 96 -24.82 -13.34 5.47
C GLY A 96 -24.53 -12.25 6.50
N ASN A 97 -24.08 -12.57 7.70
CA ASN A 97 -23.66 -11.58 8.70
C ASN A 97 -22.23 -11.11 8.42
N LEU A 98 -21.99 -9.81 8.59
CA LEU A 98 -20.67 -9.20 8.41
C LEU A 98 -19.69 -9.66 9.51
N LEU A 99 -18.50 -10.11 9.12
CA LEU A 99 -17.44 -10.61 10.02
C LEU A 99 -16.51 -9.48 10.52
N LEU A 100 -17.08 -8.33 10.89
CA LEU A 100 -16.31 -7.17 11.39
C LEU A 100 -16.04 -7.20 12.90
N ASN A 101 -16.62 -8.14 13.63
CA ASN A 101 -16.39 -8.32 15.07
C ASN A 101 -15.59 -9.61 15.32
N THR A 102 -14.46 -9.76 14.65
CA THR A 102 -13.57 -10.91 14.74
C THR A 102 -12.15 -10.46 15.06
N ASP A 103 -11.32 -11.37 15.55
CA ASP A 103 -9.90 -11.07 15.81
C ASP A 103 -9.17 -10.62 14.53
N ILE A 104 -9.52 -11.21 13.38
CA ILE A 104 -9.00 -10.82 12.07
C ILE A 104 -9.36 -9.36 11.74
N ALA A 105 -10.62 -8.99 11.93
CA ALA A 105 -11.09 -7.63 11.68
C ALA A 105 -10.38 -6.61 12.58
N ILE A 106 -10.19 -6.95 13.84
CA ILE A 106 -9.48 -6.13 14.84
C ILE A 106 -7.99 -6.01 14.47
N GLN A 107 -7.36 -7.12 14.09
CA GLN A 107 -5.95 -7.13 13.66
C GLN A 107 -5.73 -6.25 12.44
N SER A 108 -6.56 -6.39 11.41
CA SER A 108 -6.50 -5.59 10.19
C SER A 108 -6.65 -4.08 10.46
N MET A 109 -7.52 -3.72 11.41
CA MET A 109 -7.68 -2.33 11.83
C MET A 109 -6.45 -1.82 12.59
N LYS A 110 -5.85 -2.65 13.46
CA LYS A 110 -4.60 -2.28 14.16
C LYS A 110 -3.45 -2.03 13.19
N GLU A 111 -3.30 -2.88 12.17
CA GLU A 111 -2.29 -2.71 11.11
C GLU A 111 -2.48 -1.40 10.36
N LEU A 112 -3.74 -1.04 10.03
CA LEU A 112 -4.04 0.24 9.38
C LEU A 112 -3.76 1.44 10.29
N ILE A 113 -4.16 1.37 11.56
CA ILE A 113 -3.92 2.43 12.53
C ILE A 113 -2.41 2.65 12.72
N GLU A 114 -1.63 1.58 12.81
CA GLU A 114 -0.17 1.66 12.91
C GLU A 114 0.46 2.31 11.68
N ALA A 115 0.03 1.92 10.47
CA ALA A 115 0.53 2.47 9.21
C ALA A 115 0.36 4.00 9.12
N LYS A 116 -0.63 4.59 9.82
CA LYS A 116 -0.82 6.05 9.91
C LYS A 116 0.38 6.78 10.52
N ASP A 117 1.16 6.13 11.35
CA ASP A 117 2.36 6.74 11.94
C ASP A 117 3.54 6.79 10.95
N TYR A 118 3.45 6.04 9.87
CA TYR A 118 4.47 5.92 8.83
C TYR A 118 4.09 6.64 7.54
N SER A 119 2.98 7.38 7.55
CA SER A 119 2.44 8.12 6.40
C SER A 119 2.30 9.61 6.70
N PRO A 120 2.23 10.49 5.67
CA PRO A 120 1.87 11.88 5.85
C PRO A 120 0.55 12.04 6.59
N LYS A 121 0.44 13.08 7.43
CA LYS A 121 -0.78 13.33 8.21
C LYS A 121 -1.90 13.99 7.40
N ARG A 122 -1.59 14.52 6.23
CA ARG A 122 -2.58 14.93 5.24
C ARG A 122 -2.85 13.72 4.34
N TYR A 123 -4.00 13.10 4.53
CA TYR A 123 -4.37 11.91 3.77
C TYR A 123 -4.88 12.25 2.37
N ASN A 124 -4.42 11.49 1.40
CA ASN A 124 -4.89 11.56 0.03
C ASN A 124 -6.35 11.11 -0.07
N SER A 125 -7.13 11.80 -0.91
CA SER A 125 -8.56 11.48 -1.13
C SER A 125 -8.76 10.45 -2.24
N TRP A 126 -7.75 10.26 -3.09
CA TRP A 126 -7.80 9.34 -4.22
C TRP A 126 -6.44 8.73 -4.53
N TRP A 127 -6.41 7.57 -5.16
CA TRP A 127 -5.18 6.85 -5.50
C TRP A 127 -4.23 7.63 -6.42
N ARG A 128 -4.76 8.50 -7.29
CA ARG A 128 -3.92 9.39 -8.12
C ARG A 128 -3.05 10.31 -7.27
N GLU A 129 -3.62 10.86 -6.19
CA GLU A 129 -2.86 11.70 -5.26
C GLU A 129 -1.76 10.90 -4.55
N SER A 130 -2.08 9.67 -4.12
CA SER A 130 -1.09 8.77 -3.52
C SER A 130 0.02 8.37 -4.50
N ALA A 131 -0.31 8.16 -5.79
CA ALA A 131 0.67 7.88 -6.82
C ALA A 131 1.62 9.07 -7.04
N ARG A 132 1.10 10.29 -7.09
CA ARG A 132 1.89 11.52 -7.22
C ARG A 132 2.74 11.79 -5.98
N GLU A 133 2.21 11.54 -4.79
CA GLU A 133 2.97 11.64 -3.54
C GLU A 133 4.13 10.65 -3.52
N PHE A 134 3.93 9.41 -3.96
CA PHE A 134 5.01 8.44 -4.13
C PHE A 134 6.02 8.89 -5.20
N ALA A 135 5.54 9.44 -6.34
CA ALA A 135 6.37 9.97 -7.42
C ALA A 135 7.27 11.15 -6.98
N ALA A 136 6.85 11.91 -5.97
CA ALA A 136 7.66 12.98 -5.38
C ALA A 136 8.88 12.47 -4.59
N GLY A 137 8.96 11.16 -4.29
CA GLY A 137 10.15 10.50 -3.75
C GLY A 137 10.30 10.52 -2.23
N ASP A 138 9.40 11.15 -1.50
CA ASP A 138 9.45 11.28 -0.03
C ASP A 138 8.90 10.06 0.72
N THR A 139 8.37 9.07 -0.01
CA THR A 139 7.86 7.81 0.55
C THR A 139 8.56 6.60 -0.06
N ALA A 140 8.72 5.53 0.71
CA ALA A 140 9.40 4.31 0.28
C ALA A 140 8.48 3.30 -0.42
N MET A 141 7.21 3.27 -0.04
CA MET A 141 6.20 2.33 -0.54
C MET A 141 4.86 3.02 -0.77
N SER A 142 4.02 2.41 -1.65
CA SER A 142 2.64 2.84 -1.87
C SER A 142 1.80 1.67 -2.38
N ILE A 143 0.60 1.48 -1.83
CA ILE A 143 -0.38 0.51 -2.33
C ILE A 143 -1.43 1.27 -3.13
N ILE A 144 -1.47 1.05 -4.43
CA ILE A 144 -2.38 1.72 -5.36
C ILE A 144 -2.78 0.80 -6.51
N PHE A 145 -3.84 1.15 -7.22
CA PHE A 145 -4.26 0.42 -8.40
C PHE A 145 -3.30 0.63 -9.59
N SER A 146 -3.04 -0.43 -10.34
CA SER A 146 -2.05 -0.49 -11.42
C SER A 146 -2.28 0.53 -12.54
N ASN A 147 -3.53 0.96 -12.77
CA ASN A 147 -3.86 1.99 -13.76
C ASN A 147 -3.31 3.39 -13.42
N TYR A 148 -2.88 3.62 -12.17
CA TYR A 148 -2.22 4.87 -11.77
C TYR A 148 -0.69 4.82 -11.90
N ALA A 149 -0.12 3.73 -12.43
CA ALA A 149 1.33 3.62 -12.65
C ALA A 149 1.88 4.74 -13.56
N SER A 150 1.08 5.21 -14.52
CA SER A 150 1.46 6.34 -15.39
C SER A 150 1.80 7.62 -14.61
N GLU A 151 1.09 7.91 -13.51
CA GLU A 151 1.35 9.08 -12.67
C GLU A 151 2.74 9.03 -12.01
N MET A 152 3.29 7.82 -11.81
CA MET A 152 4.62 7.62 -11.24
C MET A 152 5.75 7.68 -12.29
N MET A 153 5.38 7.58 -13.57
CA MET A 153 6.29 7.61 -14.72
C MET A 153 6.21 8.91 -15.50
N ASP A 154 5.45 9.89 -15.02
CA ASP A 154 5.35 11.22 -15.62
C ASP A 154 6.68 11.99 -15.49
N SER A 155 6.89 12.99 -16.35
CA SER A 155 8.11 13.82 -16.40
C SER A 155 8.50 14.47 -15.07
N ASP A 156 7.49 14.75 -14.22
CA ASP A 156 7.68 15.38 -12.91
C ASP A 156 8.07 14.39 -11.81
N SER A 157 8.10 13.08 -12.11
CA SER A 157 8.48 12.05 -11.15
C SER A 157 9.99 12.04 -10.92
N VAL A 158 10.41 12.15 -9.67
CA VAL A 158 11.83 12.07 -9.28
C VAL A 158 12.32 10.63 -9.08
N ILE A 159 11.43 9.66 -9.25
CA ILE A 159 11.70 8.23 -9.04
C ILE A 159 11.61 7.38 -10.30
N ILE A 160 11.59 8.00 -11.48
CA ILE A 160 11.63 7.27 -12.75
C ILE A 160 12.83 6.32 -12.74
N ASN A 161 12.62 5.07 -13.20
CA ASN A 161 13.61 3.97 -13.18
C ASN A 161 14.02 3.47 -11.78
N LYS A 162 13.40 3.96 -10.69
CA LYS A 162 13.67 3.54 -9.31
C LYS A 162 12.49 2.76 -8.69
N ILE A 163 11.46 2.47 -9.48
CA ILE A 163 10.23 1.84 -9.03
C ILE A 163 10.33 0.33 -9.23
N GLY A 164 10.05 -0.42 -8.16
CA GLY A 164 9.71 -1.82 -8.20
C GLY A 164 8.22 -2.00 -7.90
N TYR A 165 7.67 -3.12 -8.30
CA TYR A 165 6.30 -3.51 -7.98
C TYR A 165 6.21 -5.00 -7.68
N THR A 166 5.22 -5.37 -6.87
CA THR A 166 4.96 -6.76 -6.50
C THR A 166 3.50 -6.92 -6.07
N TYR A 167 3.11 -8.15 -5.77
CA TYR A 167 1.82 -8.41 -5.14
C TYR A 167 1.69 -7.70 -3.79
N LEU A 168 0.46 -7.50 -3.35
CA LEU A 168 0.18 -6.99 -2.02
C LEU A 168 0.69 -7.95 -0.94
N PRO A 169 1.00 -7.44 0.26
CA PRO A 169 1.14 -8.29 1.44
C PRO A 169 -0.09 -9.19 1.61
N GLY A 170 0.13 -10.50 1.79
CA GLY A 170 -0.94 -11.52 1.82
C GLY A 170 -1.46 -11.96 0.45
N GLN A 171 -1.00 -11.37 -0.66
CA GLN A 171 -1.29 -11.74 -2.06
C GLN A 171 -2.77 -11.68 -2.49
N ASN A 172 -3.64 -11.05 -1.72
CA ASN A 172 -5.06 -10.88 -2.03
C ASN A 172 -5.33 -9.43 -2.48
N SER A 173 -5.17 -9.16 -3.77
CA SER A 173 -5.40 -7.85 -4.35
C SER A 173 -6.86 -7.56 -4.56
N LEU A 174 -7.29 -6.33 -4.26
CA LEU A 174 -8.58 -5.84 -4.71
C LEU A 174 -8.52 -5.58 -6.22
N LEU A 175 -9.53 -6.06 -6.93
CA LEU A 175 -9.73 -5.76 -8.34
C LEU A 175 -10.56 -4.47 -8.45
N GLY A 176 -10.07 -3.57 -9.30
CA GLY A 176 -10.75 -2.33 -9.64
C GLY A 176 -10.97 -2.23 -11.14
N GLY A 177 -11.52 -1.11 -11.54
CA GLY A 177 -11.75 -0.76 -12.95
C GLY A 177 -13.16 -0.30 -13.23
N GLY A 178 -13.32 0.34 -14.37
CA GLY A 178 -14.62 0.74 -14.92
C GLY A 178 -15.24 -0.36 -15.80
N CYS A 179 -16.55 -0.31 -15.90
CA CYS A 179 -17.30 -1.11 -16.84
C CYS A 179 -18.24 -0.22 -17.67
N ILE A 180 -18.38 -0.53 -18.94
CA ILE A 180 -19.34 0.13 -19.83
C ILE A 180 -20.55 -0.80 -20.02
N GLY A 181 -21.73 -0.30 -19.72
CA GLY A 181 -22.98 -1.01 -19.89
C GLY A 181 -24.01 -0.16 -20.63
N VAL A 182 -24.96 -0.82 -21.29
CA VAL A 182 -26.12 -0.18 -21.93
C VAL A 182 -27.29 -0.27 -20.97
N SER A 183 -27.91 0.87 -20.65
CA SER A 183 -29.17 0.88 -19.89
C SER A 183 -30.28 0.29 -20.73
N LYS A 184 -31.20 -0.44 -20.09
CA LYS A 184 -32.44 -0.92 -20.72
C LYS A 184 -33.45 0.20 -20.87
#